data_919b190b17d97cfdf96f3f9f2597e85e
#
_entry.id   919b190b17d97cfdf96f3f9f2597e85e
#
_cell.length_a   1.000
_cell.length_b   1.000
_cell.length_c   1.000
_cell.angle_alpha   90.00
_cell.angle_beta   90.00
_cell.angle_gamma   90.00
#
_symmetry.space_group_name_H-M   'P 1'
#
loop_
_entity.id
_entity.type
_entity.pdbx_description
1 polymer ?
#
loop_
_entity_poly.entity_id
_entity_poly.type
_entity_poly.pdbx_seq_one_letter_code
_entity_poly.pdbx_strand_id
1 'polypeptide(L)'
;MKTIVFGGAFDPPHLEHSRLTKFVTDKLGAKRLVIVPTHCPPHKSGGFLSFEDRVALSKVAFEGCADEVVIDTIEYDRAAAGYEHNYSSEVLPLLKEKYGEIVYLIGGDSLEHFHTWHKPEEVASACPIAVVGREGYDDIEEKIAQVTEKFGGEFIPIDFEGSSVSSSEIKAMLLLGEKPEGVADEVYKYIMDNHLADKYKPWLEKLKSYQSDELYNHTKNVVLRAVHLNSAHNLKQDFEKIFKSAVLHDNAKERPSLDGLVIPDDSIDTPVMHQFLGAKKAERDFGVTDKDVLDAILVHTTACKDMTVLQKLIYTADSTSYDRTYDPIPKLREIGDEDFEEGFKAVLQYTYDKLLKKGNPIYPLTLEAVKCYL
;
A
#
# COMPACT_ATOMS: atom_id res chain seq x y z
N MET A 1 -4.63 17.52 32.26
CA MET A 1 -3.38 17.28 31.45
C MET A 1 -3.84 16.89 30.05
N LYS A 2 -3.51 17.73 29.08
CA LYS A 2 -3.95 17.48 27.67
C LYS A 2 -3.26 16.22 27.11
N THR A 3 -4.02 15.37 26.47
CA THR A 3 -3.60 14.09 25.90
C THR A 3 -3.92 14.05 24.42
N ILE A 4 -2.97 13.72 23.55
CA ILE A 4 -3.24 13.41 22.15
C ILE A 4 -3.57 11.92 22.03
N VAL A 5 -4.64 11.59 21.33
CA VAL A 5 -5.00 10.20 20.97
C VAL A 5 -4.80 10.03 19.46
N PHE A 6 -4.03 9.05 19.07
CA PHE A 6 -3.77 8.73 17.67
C PHE A 6 -4.01 7.25 17.41
N GLY A 7 -5.06 6.97 16.61
CA GLY A 7 -5.42 5.63 16.17
C GLY A 7 -4.84 5.31 14.81
N GLY A 8 -4.45 4.07 14.58
CA GLY A 8 -3.95 3.63 13.29
C GLY A 8 -3.59 2.15 13.23
N ALA A 9 -3.44 1.62 12.01
CA ALA A 9 -3.02 0.23 11.83
C ALA A 9 -1.58 -0.02 12.30
N PHE A 10 -0.68 0.95 12.08
CA PHE A 10 0.76 0.86 12.41
C PHE A 10 1.39 -0.45 11.93
N ASP A 11 1.23 -0.76 10.64
CA ASP A 11 1.57 -2.04 10.03
C ASP A 11 2.59 -1.89 8.87
N PRO A 12 3.87 -1.54 9.16
CA PRO A 12 4.43 -1.15 10.46
C PRO A 12 4.28 0.34 10.79
N PRO A 13 4.54 0.77 12.05
CA PRO A 13 4.74 2.17 12.37
C PRO A 13 6.02 2.68 11.70
N HIS A 14 6.03 3.95 11.24
CA HIS A 14 7.13 4.55 10.50
C HIS A 14 7.41 5.98 10.94
N LEU A 15 8.53 6.56 10.47
CA LEU A 15 9.03 7.86 10.92
C LEU A 15 8.02 9.00 10.77
N GLU A 16 7.18 8.98 9.71
CA GLU A 16 6.15 10.01 9.56
C GLU A 16 5.09 9.96 10.66
N HIS A 17 4.74 8.77 11.17
CA HIS A 17 3.84 8.66 12.30
C HIS A 17 4.43 9.30 13.56
N SER A 18 5.71 9.05 13.88
CA SER A 18 6.37 9.62 15.05
C SER A 18 6.66 11.12 14.91
N ARG A 19 7.09 11.58 13.73
CA ARG A 19 7.27 13.01 13.44
C ARG A 19 5.97 13.79 13.59
N LEU A 20 4.89 13.27 13.01
CA LEU A 20 3.57 13.86 13.11
C LEU A 20 3.10 13.97 14.55
N THR A 21 3.13 12.86 15.29
CA THR A 21 2.65 12.85 16.68
C THR A 21 3.47 13.75 17.59
N LYS A 22 4.80 13.77 17.42
CA LYS A 22 5.67 14.68 18.13
C LYS A 22 5.33 16.15 17.84
N PHE A 23 5.19 16.50 16.56
CA PHE A 23 4.83 17.85 16.13
C PHE A 23 3.50 18.32 16.72
N VAL A 24 2.46 17.48 16.68
CA VAL A 24 1.13 17.80 17.21
C VAL A 24 1.17 17.91 18.74
N THR A 25 1.90 17.03 19.41
CA THR A 25 2.09 17.08 20.87
C THR A 25 2.74 18.38 21.31
N ASP A 26 3.82 18.77 20.64
CA ASP A 26 4.53 20.04 20.92
C ASP A 26 3.64 21.26 20.59
N LYS A 27 2.99 21.29 19.42
CA LYS A 27 2.13 22.39 18.97
C LYS A 27 0.94 22.65 19.88
N LEU A 28 0.29 21.58 20.37
CA LEU A 28 -0.87 21.69 21.25
C LEU A 28 -0.52 21.72 22.75
N GLY A 29 0.77 21.64 23.10
CA GLY A 29 1.25 21.62 24.49
C GLY A 29 0.75 20.42 25.27
N ALA A 30 0.55 19.27 24.60
CA ALA A 30 0.12 18.06 25.24
C ALA A 30 1.31 17.38 25.97
N LYS A 31 1.02 16.71 27.08
CA LYS A 31 2.03 16.01 27.89
C LYS A 31 1.98 14.50 27.71
N ARG A 32 0.85 14.00 27.21
CA ARG A 32 0.66 12.57 26.97
C ARG A 32 0.26 12.32 25.53
N LEU A 33 0.83 11.27 24.96
CA LEU A 33 0.45 10.67 23.69
C LEU A 33 -0.09 9.26 23.94
N VAL A 34 -1.32 9.00 23.50
CA VAL A 34 -1.94 7.67 23.53
C VAL A 34 -2.03 7.17 22.11
N ILE A 35 -1.31 6.11 21.81
CA ILE A 35 -1.36 5.39 20.54
C ILE A 35 -2.34 4.24 20.69
N VAL A 36 -3.29 4.13 19.77
CA VAL A 36 -4.31 3.07 19.75
C VAL A 36 -4.13 2.24 18.48
N PRO A 37 -3.38 1.13 18.52
CA PRO A 37 -3.26 0.22 17.39
C PRO A 37 -4.62 -0.42 17.08
N THR A 38 -5.10 -0.26 15.83
CA THR A 38 -6.38 -0.85 15.38
C THR A 38 -6.31 -2.37 15.46
N HIS A 39 -7.27 -3.02 16.12
CA HIS A 39 -7.28 -4.47 16.26
C HIS A 39 -7.56 -5.17 14.92
N CYS A 40 -8.68 -4.82 14.29
CA CYS A 40 -9.08 -5.31 12.96
C CYS A 40 -9.35 -4.12 12.04
N PRO A 41 -8.40 -3.71 11.19
CA PRO A 41 -8.67 -2.66 10.23
C PRO A 41 -9.81 -3.06 9.29
N PRO A 42 -10.92 -2.30 9.19
CA PRO A 42 -12.13 -2.71 8.48
C PRO A 42 -11.94 -2.92 6.96
N HIS A 43 -10.79 -2.50 6.42
CA HIS A 43 -10.49 -2.55 4.98
C HIS A 43 -9.27 -3.41 4.62
N LYS A 44 -8.68 -4.18 5.57
CA LYS A 44 -7.48 -4.99 5.30
C LYS A 44 -7.71 -6.43 5.75
N SER A 45 -7.93 -7.32 4.81
CA SER A 45 -7.84 -8.76 5.02
C SER A 45 -6.37 -9.15 5.16
N GLY A 46 -5.93 -9.52 6.38
CA GLY A 46 -4.59 -10.01 6.65
C GLY A 46 -3.54 -8.89 6.78
N GLY A 47 -3.19 -8.50 8.02
CA GLY A 47 -2.08 -7.60 8.32
C GLY A 47 -0.74 -8.22 7.95
N PHE A 48 0.28 -7.37 7.73
CA PHE A 48 1.68 -7.78 7.60
C PHE A 48 2.21 -8.29 8.95
N LEU A 49 1.86 -7.58 10.03
CA LEU A 49 2.28 -7.86 11.39
C LEU A 49 1.12 -8.34 12.26
N SER A 50 1.40 -9.18 13.25
CA SER A 50 0.44 -9.51 14.30
C SER A 50 0.05 -8.27 15.11
N PHE A 51 -1.05 -8.33 15.84
CA PHE A 51 -1.43 -7.22 16.74
C PHE A 51 -0.34 -6.99 17.79
N GLU A 52 0.20 -8.04 18.36
CA GLU A 52 1.25 -8.04 19.38
C GLU A 52 2.54 -7.37 18.85
N ASP A 53 2.96 -7.70 17.62
CA ASP A 53 4.13 -7.07 16.99
C ASP A 53 3.88 -5.58 16.73
N ARG A 54 2.69 -5.18 16.27
CA ARG A 54 2.34 -3.78 16.05
C ARG A 54 2.33 -2.98 17.35
N VAL A 55 1.86 -3.58 18.45
CA VAL A 55 1.96 -2.97 19.80
C VAL A 55 3.41 -2.82 20.25
N ALA A 56 4.23 -3.86 20.06
CA ALA A 56 5.64 -3.82 20.43
C ALA A 56 6.41 -2.77 19.62
N LEU A 57 6.20 -2.75 18.31
CA LEU A 57 6.81 -1.77 17.41
C LEU A 57 6.34 -0.34 17.67
N SER A 58 5.06 -0.16 18.04
CA SER A 58 4.54 1.15 18.41
C SER A 58 5.23 1.71 19.66
N LYS A 59 5.54 0.88 20.65
CA LYS A 59 6.33 1.32 21.83
C LYS A 59 7.68 1.91 21.42
N VAL A 60 8.35 1.23 20.49
CA VAL A 60 9.67 1.66 19.98
C VAL A 60 9.55 2.92 19.10
N ALA A 61 8.60 2.92 18.16
CA ALA A 61 8.47 3.98 17.16
C ALA A 61 8.04 5.33 17.73
N PHE A 62 7.25 5.34 18.82
CA PHE A 62 6.71 6.56 19.40
C PHE A 62 7.45 6.99 20.68
N GLU A 63 8.52 6.29 21.06
CA GLU A 63 9.34 6.68 22.22
C GLU A 63 9.85 8.12 22.06
N GLY A 64 9.68 8.94 23.10
CA GLY A 64 10.11 10.34 23.10
C GLY A 64 9.22 11.31 22.30
N CYS A 65 8.06 10.88 21.78
CA CYS A 65 7.11 11.77 21.10
C CYS A 65 6.30 12.65 22.07
N ALA A 66 6.28 12.34 23.35
CA ALA A 66 5.68 13.12 24.45
C ALA A 66 6.42 12.86 25.77
N ASP A 67 6.08 13.62 26.82
CA ASP A 67 6.61 13.35 28.19
C ASP A 67 6.15 11.96 28.66
N GLU A 68 4.94 11.55 28.28
CA GLU A 68 4.37 10.22 28.56
C GLU A 68 3.78 9.62 27.28
N VAL A 69 4.25 8.45 26.85
CA VAL A 69 3.69 7.70 25.70
C VAL A 69 3.04 6.42 26.22
N VAL A 70 1.77 6.22 25.86
CA VAL A 70 0.99 5.04 26.24
C VAL A 70 0.53 4.33 24.97
N ILE A 71 0.75 3.02 24.87
CA ILE A 71 0.12 2.19 23.83
C ILE A 71 -1.11 1.55 24.48
N ASP A 72 -2.29 1.98 24.03
CA ASP A 72 -3.57 1.50 24.58
C ASP A 72 -4.16 0.41 23.70
N THR A 73 -4.46 -0.74 24.28
CA THR A 73 -4.99 -1.92 23.61
C THR A 73 -6.51 -2.01 23.64
N ILE A 74 -7.20 -0.89 23.91
CA ILE A 74 -8.66 -0.86 24.11
C ILE A 74 -9.44 -1.56 23.00
N GLU A 75 -9.01 -1.45 21.74
CA GLU A 75 -9.70 -2.12 20.63
C GLU A 75 -9.57 -3.66 20.70
N TYR A 76 -8.39 -4.14 21.08
CA TYR A 76 -8.16 -5.58 21.30
C TYR A 76 -8.96 -6.09 22.49
N ASP A 77 -8.94 -5.34 23.61
CA ASP A 77 -9.63 -5.73 24.84
C ASP A 77 -11.15 -5.78 24.61
N ARG A 78 -11.71 -4.84 23.84
CA ARG A 78 -13.12 -4.83 23.44
C ARG A 78 -13.46 -6.03 22.53
N ALA A 79 -12.63 -6.33 21.56
CA ALA A 79 -12.82 -7.49 20.68
C ALA A 79 -12.77 -8.79 21.49
N ALA A 80 -11.84 -8.93 22.43
CA ALA A 80 -11.76 -10.06 23.35
C ALA A 80 -13.00 -10.17 24.27
N ALA A 81 -13.65 -9.05 24.57
CA ALA A 81 -14.91 -9.01 25.30
C ALA A 81 -16.17 -9.27 24.44
N GLY A 82 -15.99 -9.53 23.13
CA GLY A 82 -17.07 -9.91 22.21
C GLY A 82 -17.69 -8.75 21.41
N TYR A 83 -17.08 -7.56 21.41
CA TYR A 83 -17.52 -6.48 20.52
C TYR A 83 -17.01 -6.74 19.09
N GLU A 84 -17.94 -6.76 18.12
CA GLU A 84 -17.62 -7.02 16.71
C GLU A 84 -16.87 -5.84 16.05
N HIS A 85 -17.14 -4.62 16.51
CA HIS A 85 -16.60 -3.39 15.94
C HIS A 85 -16.06 -2.45 17.01
N ASN A 86 -15.06 -1.65 16.66
CA ASN A 86 -14.47 -0.60 17.49
C ASN A 86 -14.68 0.76 16.82
N TYR A 87 -15.90 1.27 16.88
CA TYR A 87 -16.20 2.59 16.31
C TYR A 87 -15.63 3.70 17.18
N SER A 88 -15.08 4.76 16.55
CA SER A 88 -14.56 5.92 17.28
C SER A 88 -15.60 6.56 18.17
N SER A 89 -16.90 6.53 17.79
CA SER A 89 -18.02 7.01 18.64
C SER A 89 -18.15 6.26 19.97
N GLU A 90 -17.67 5.02 20.06
CA GLU A 90 -17.70 4.20 21.28
C GLU A 90 -16.38 4.22 22.04
N VAL A 91 -15.26 4.26 21.29
CA VAL A 91 -13.90 4.19 21.87
C VAL A 91 -13.49 5.53 22.49
N LEU A 92 -13.75 6.67 21.84
CA LEU A 92 -13.35 7.99 22.33
C LEU A 92 -13.93 8.35 23.71
N PRO A 93 -15.23 8.08 24.02
CA PRO A 93 -15.74 8.31 25.38
C PRO A 93 -14.99 7.52 26.47
N LEU A 94 -14.62 6.26 26.19
CA LEU A 94 -13.87 5.42 27.12
C LEU A 94 -12.44 5.94 27.34
N LEU A 95 -11.79 6.37 26.26
CA LEU A 95 -10.46 7.00 26.36
C LEU A 95 -10.51 8.33 27.10
N LYS A 96 -11.58 9.13 26.90
CA LYS A 96 -11.79 10.37 27.65
C LYS A 96 -12.02 10.11 29.13
N GLU A 97 -12.77 9.08 29.50
CA GLU A 97 -12.93 8.66 30.91
C GLU A 97 -11.58 8.25 31.51
N LYS A 98 -10.76 7.51 30.77
CA LYS A 98 -9.47 6.97 31.24
C LYS A 98 -8.38 8.04 31.33
N TYR A 99 -8.31 8.98 30.36
CA TYR A 99 -7.19 9.92 30.22
C TYR A 99 -7.56 11.38 30.47
N GLY A 100 -8.83 11.71 30.69
CA GLY A 100 -9.32 13.06 30.94
C GLY A 100 -9.47 13.89 29.67
N GLU A 101 -8.81 15.03 29.60
CA GLU A 101 -8.84 15.92 28.44
C GLU A 101 -8.06 15.33 27.28
N ILE A 102 -8.77 14.85 26.25
CA ILE A 102 -8.18 14.27 25.05
C ILE A 102 -8.41 15.15 23.82
N VAL A 103 -7.49 15.09 22.85
CA VAL A 103 -7.63 15.59 21.49
C VAL A 103 -7.38 14.42 20.55
N TYR A 104 -8.34 14.11 19.66
CA TYR A 104 -8.22 13.02 18.71
C TYR A 104 -7.52 13.50 17.43
N LEU A 105 -6.45 12.81 17.03
CA LEU A 105 -5.64 13.14 15.86
C LEU A 105 -6.07 12.29 14.65
N ILE A 106 -6.43 12.94 13.54
CA ILE A 106 -6.79 12.28 12.28
C ILE A 106 -6.07 12.93 11.09
N GLY A 107 -5.95 12.19 9.99
CA GLY A 107 -5.49 12.72 8.71
C GLY A 107 -6.62 13.39 7.91
N GLY A 108 -6.26 14.18 6.91
CA GLY A 108 -7.20 14.86 6.01
C GLY A 108 -8.07 13.89 5.20
N ASP A 109 -7.53 12.73 4.81
CA ASP A 109 -8.27 11.64 4.18
C ASP A 109 -9.42 11.12 5.08
N SER A 110 -9.17 11.03 6.37
CA SER A 110 -10.19 10.66 7.36
C SER A 110 -11.27 11.73 7.51
N LEU A 111 -10.90 13.02 7.43
CA LEU A 111 -11.87 14.12 7.44
C LEU A 111 -12.77 14.09 6.20
N GLU A 112 -12.21 13.83 5.02
CA GLU A 112 -12.98 13.73 3.76
C GLU A 112 -14.07 12.67 3.83
N HIS A 113 -13.77 11.55 4.47
CA HIS A 113 -14.70 10.45 4.67
C HIS A 113 -15.45 10.48 6.02
N PHE A 114 -15.33 11.57 6.79
CA PHE A 114 -15.92 11.68 8.12
C PHE A 114 -17.44 11.45 8.13
N HIS A 115 -18.13 11.86 7.07
CA HIS A 115 -19.56 11.66 6.87
C HIS A 115 -20.01 10.19 6.76
N THR A 116 -19.07 9.27 6.51
CA THR A 116 -19.31 7.81 6.44
C THR A 116 -19.07 7.09 7.77
N TRP A 117 -18.58 7.81 8.77
CA TRP A 117 -18.26 7.22 10.07
C TRP A 117 -19.53 6.83 10.81
N HIS A 118 -19.42 5.85 11.69
CA HIS A 118 -20.53 5.47 12.57
C HIS A 118 -20.80 6.61 13.56
N LYS A 119 -22.00 7.19 13.51
CA LYS A 119 -22.45 8.30 14.37
C LYS A 119 -21.47 9.48 14.40
N PRO A 120 -21.22 10.15 13.28
CA PRO A 120 -20.20 11.19 13.19
C PRO A 120 -20.46 12.37 14.13
N GLU A 121 -21.71 12.69 14.46
CA GLU A 121 -22.08 13.72 15.44
C GLU A 121 -21.60 13.35 16.86
N GLU A 122 -21.70 12.07 17.24
CA GLU A 122 -21.20 11.60 18.55
C GLU A 122 -19.66 11.69 18.59
N VAL A 123 -18.97 11.37 17.49
CA VAL A 123 -17.51 11.50 17.37
C VAL A 123 -17.10 12.97 17.47
N ALA A 124 -17.74 13.87 16.72
CA ALA A 124 -17.44 15.31 16.71
C ALA A 124 -17.67 15.97 18.08
N SER A 125 -18.63 15.48 18.86
CA SER A 125 -18.97 16.00 20.20
C SER A 125 -18.12 15.39 21.34
N ALA A 126 -17.47 14.25 21.10
CA ALA A 126 -16.74 13.54 22.15
C ALA A 126 -15.51 14.32 22.66
N CYS A 127 -14.72 14.90 21.75
CA CYS A 127 -13.53 15.68 22.06
C CYS A 127 -13.12 16.56 20.85
N PRO A 128 -12.24 17.57 21.05
CA PRO A 128 -11.59 18.26 19.93
C PRO A 128 -10.86 17.29 19.01
N ILE A 129 -10.91 17.55 17.69
CA ILE A 129 -10.29 16.72 16.66
C ILE A 129 -9.20 17.53 15.94
N ALA A 130 -7.95 17.13 16.09
CA ALA A 130 -6.83 17.69 15.35
C ALA A 130 -6.76 17.04 13.96
N VAL A 131 -6.77 17.85 12.92
CA VAL A 131 -6.79 17.38 11.53
C VAL A 131 -5.51 17.81 10.83
N VAL A 132 -4.78 16.83 10.31
CA VAL A 132 -3.51 17.07 9.62
C VAL A 132 -3.74 17.08 8.11
N GLY A 133 -3.41 18.21 7.45
CA GLY A 133 -3.30 18.28 6.01
C GLY A 133 -2.13 17.43 5.52
N ARG A 134 -2.26 16.88 4.31
CA ARG A 134 -1.13 16.33 3.53
C ARG A 134 -0.87 17.28 2.36
N GLU A 135 0.30 17.19 1.76
CA GLU A 135 0.62 17.87 0.50
C GLU A 135 -0.51 17.61 -0.53
N GLY A 136 -1.09 18.68 -1.09
CA GLY A 136 -2.28 18.59 -1.96
C GLY A 136 -3.64 18.79 -1.27
N TYR A 137 -3.68 19.06 0.05
CA TYR A 137 -4.89 19.46 0.78
C TYR A 137 -4.86 20.94 1.12
N ASP A 138 -4.71 21.80 0.10
CA ASP A 138 -4.71 23.26 0.25
C ASP A 138 -6.04 23.82 0.83
N ASP A 139 -7.10 22.97 0.85
CA ASP A 139 -8.47 23.32 1.27
C ASP A 139 -8.87 22.73 2.64
N ILE A 140 -7.90 22.40 3.51
CA ILE A 140 -8.21 21.72 4.79
C ILE A 140 -9.14 22.56 5.68
N GLU A 141 -8.98 23.87 5.68
CA GLU A 141 -9.81 24.81 6.45
C GLU A 141 -11.25 24.86 5.91
N GLU A 142 -11.43 24.84 4.60
CA GLU A 142 -12.76 24.79 3.98
C GLU A 142 -13.46 23.45 4.27
N LYS A 143 -12.76 22.33 4.18
CA LYS A 143 -13.28 21.02 4.54
C LYS A 143 -13.66 20.94 6.01
N ILE A 144 -12.84 21.50 6.90
CA ILE A 144 -13.16 21.61 8.33
C ILE A 144 -14.44 22.42 8.53
N ALA A 145 -14.59 23.57 7.86
CA ALA A 145 -15.80 24.39 7.97
C ALA A 145 -17.06 23.62 7.54
N GLN A 146 -17.01 22.90 6.43
CA GLN A 146 -18.12 22.07 5.91
C GLN A 146 -18.51 20.95 6.90
N VAL A 147 -17.50 20.25 7.47
CA VAL A 147 -17.73 19.16 8.43
C VAL A 147 -18.30 19.72 9.74
N THR A 148 -17.76 20.86 10.21
CA THR A 148 -18.25 21.54 11.43
C THR A 148 -19.67 22.04 11.27
N GLU A 149 -20.04 22.62 10.13
CA GLU A 149 -21.42 23.04 9.85
C GLU A 149 -22.39 21.85 9.90
N LYS A 150 -21.96 20.71 9.38
CA LYS A 150 -22.83 19.53 9.26
C LYS A 150 -22.96 18.72 10.55
N PHE A 151 -21.86 18.52 11.28
CA PHE A 151 -21.80 17.58 12.41
C PHE A 151 -21.50 18.25 13.76
N GLY A 152 -21.22 19.57 13.77
CA GLY A 152 -20.75 20.27 14.97
C GLY A 152 -19.33 19.88 15.36
N GLY A 153 -19.00 20.13 16.66
CA GLY A 153 -17.71 19.78 17.23
C GLY A 153 -16.63 20.86 17.03
N GLU A 154 -15.44 20.57 17.53
CA GLU A 154 -14.26 21.43 17.42
C GLU A 154 -13.20 20.71 16.58
N PHE A 155 -12.83 21.28 15.42
CA PHE A 155 -11.79 20.77 14.55
C PHE A 155 -10.62 21.76 14.50
N ILE A 156 -9.41 21.28 14.79
CA ILE A 156 -8.19 22.07 14.88
C ILE A 156 -7.30 21.77 13.67
N PRO A 157 -7.12 22.70 12.72
CA PRO A 157 -6.23 22.48 11.60
C PRO A 157 -4.77 22.41 12.06
N ILE A 158 -4.06 21.39 11.59
CA ILE A 158 -2.65 21.16 11.84
C ILE A 158 -1.90 21.26 10.54
N ASP A 159 -1.13 22.29 10.39
CA ASP A 159 -0.20 22.49 9.28
C ASP A 159 1.07 21.69 9.57
N PHE A 160 1.25 20.58 8.87
CA PHE A 160 2.39 19.67 9.01
C PHE A 160 2.85 19.21 7.63
N GLU A 161 4.09 19.52 7.29
CA GLU A 161 4.73 19.02 6.07
C GLU A 161 5.19 17.58 6.27
N GLY A 162 4.38 16.65 5.79
CA GLY A 162 4.68 15.21 5.79
C GLY A 162 5.46 14.79 4.55
N SER A 163 6.09 13.62 4.61
CA SER A 163 6.65 12.97 3.42
C SER A 163 5.61 12.08 2.73
N SER A 164 5.83 11.79 1.45
CA SER A 164 4.95 10.93 0.63
C SER A 164 5.09 9.43 0.93
N VAL A 165 5.86 9.04 1.95
CA VAL A 165 6.13 7.62 2.26
C VAL A 165 4.86 6.92 2.74
N SER A 166 4.45 5.87 2.03
CA SER A 166 3.29 5.06 2.41
C SER A 166 3.70 3.81 3.20
N SER A 167 2.87 3.43 4.20
CA SER A 167 3.06 2.16 4.93
C SER A 167 3.10 0.94 3.99
N SER A 168 2.41 1.00 2.85
CA SER A 168 2.41 -0.08 1.85
C SER A 168 3.74 -0.20 1.11
N GLU A 169 4.39 0.92 0.77
CA GLU A 169 5.73 0.92 0.17
C GLU A 169 6.78 0.43 1.15
N ILE A 170 6.72 0.90 2.41
CA ILE A 170 7.58 0.39 3.49
C ILE A 170 7.43 -1.12 3.63
N LYS A 171 6.21 -1.63 3.69
CA LYS A 171 5.91 -3.06 3.76
C LYS A 171 6.52 -3.81 2.57
N ALA A 172 6.34 -3.30 1.35
CA ALA A 172 6.91 -3.92 0.15
C ALA A 172 8.44 -4.00 0.21
N MET A 173 9.12 -2.92 0.61
CA MET A 173 10.57 -2.90 0.76
C MET A 173 11.06 -3.92 1.80
N LEU A 174 10.42 -3.96 2.97
CA LEU A 174 10.76 -4.93 4.02
C LEU A 174 10.61 -6.37 3.53
N LEU A 175 9.49 -6.70 2.84
CA LEU A 175 9.25 -8.03 2.27
C LEU A 175 10.23 -8.39 1.15
N LEU A 176 10.79 -7.40 0.44
CA LEU A 176 11.85 -7.57 -0.56
C LEU A 176 13.25 -7.70 0.07
N GLY A 177 13.37 -7.60 1.40
CA GLY A 177 14.65 -7.61 2.11
C GLY A 177 15.43 -6.31 2.03
N GLU A 178 14.77 -5.21 1.63
CA GLU A 178 15.37 -3.87 1.54
C GLU A 178 15.06 -3.06 2.80
N LYS A 179 15.98 -2.19 3.20
CA LYS A 179 15.76 -1.27 4.32
C LYS A 179 15.09 0.02 3.83
N PRO A 180 13.85 0.32 4.26
CA PRO A 180 13.18 1.57 3.90
C PRO A 180 13.79 2.77 4.65
N GLU A 181 13.97 3.90 3.97
CA GLU A 181 14.40 5.14 4.61
C GLU A 181 13.38 5.68 5.62
N GLY A 182 12.10 5.41 5.40
CA GLY A 182 11.00 5.85 6.26
C GLY A 182 10.83 5.06 7.57
N VAL A 183 11.75 4.16 7.94
CA VAL A 183 11.65 3.32 9.13
C VAL A 183 12.84 3.57 10.06
N ALA A 184 12.56 3.80 11.36
CA ALA A 184 13.60 3.94 12.38
C ALA A 184 14.45 2.67 12.49
N ASP A 185 15.74 2.82 12.80
CA ASP A 185 16.68 1.70 12.88
C ASP A 185 16.23 0.64 13.89
N GLU A 186 15.68 1.06 15.00
CA GLU A 186 15.19 0.18 16.06
C GLU A 186 13.96 -0.63 15.60
N VAL A 187 13.04 0.01 14.87
CA VAL A 187 11.87 -0.65 14.27
C VAL A 187 12.31 -1.67 13.22
N TYR A 188 13.22 -1.26 12.32
CA TYR A 188 13.80 -2.16 11.31
C TYR A 188 14.49 -3.35 11.96
N LYS A 189 15.34 -3.10 12.95
CA LYS A 189 16.05 -4.15 13.69
C LYS A 189 15.08 -5.14 14.34
N TYR A 190 14.02 -4.64 15.00
CA TYR A 190 13.00 -5.51 15.60
C TYR A 190 12.35 -6.43 14.55
N ILE A 191 11.96 -5.88 13.40
CA ILE A 191 11.33 -6.64 12.30
C ILE A 191 12.27 -7.75 11.81
N MET A 192 13.55 -7.43 11.62
CA MET A 192 14.52 -8.40 11.10
C MET A 192 14.92 -9.46 12.14
N ASP A 193 15.16 -9.07 13.40
CA ASP A 193 15.53 -9.99 14.48
C ASP A 193 14.41 -10.99 14.81
N ASN A 194 13.15 -10.60 14.59
CA ASN A 194 11.97 -11.45 14.81
C ASN A 194 11.45 -12.12 13.53
N HIS A 195 12.18 -12.03 12.41
CA HIS A 195 11.82 -12.67 11.13
C HIS A 195 10.44 -12.27 10.59
N LEU A 196 9.93 -11.09 10.92
CA LEU A 196 8.58 -10.66 10.57
C LEU A 196 8.40 -10.37 9.07
N ALA A 197 9.51 -10.11 8.35
CA ALA A 197 9.52 -9.87 6.91
C ALA A 197 9.84 -11.13 6.07
N ASP A 198 10.03 -12.30 6.69
CA ASP A 198 10.54 -13.50 6.01
C ASP A 198 9.45 -14.26 5.20
N LYS A 199 8.20 -13.80 5.19
CA LYS A 199 7.06 -14.48 4.53
C LYS A 199 7.35 -14.91 3.08
N TYR A 200 7.98 -14.06 2.29
CA TYR A 200 8.29 -14.31 0.88
C TYR A 200 9.78 -14.60 0.62
N LYS A 201 10.59 -14.65 1.65
CA LYS A 201 12.02 -14.93 1.53
C LYS A 201 12.34 -16.19 0.73
N PRO A 202 11.65 -17.35 0.93
CA PRO A 202 11.90 -18.54 0.11
C PRO A 202 11.62 -18.33 -1.38
N TRP A 203 10.61 -17.50 -1.73
CA TRP A 203 10.31 -17.16 -3.12
C TRP A 203 11.41 -16.29 -3.72
N LEU A 204 11.85 -15.27 -2.99
CA LEU A 204 12.90 -14.34 -3.42
C LEU A 204 14.24 -15.05 -3.60
N GLU A 205 14.62 -15.93 -2.67
CA GLU A 205 15.82 -16.77 -2.77
C GLU A 205 15.75 -17.69 -3.99
N LYS A 206 14.60 -18.31 -4.24
CA LYS A 206 14.36 -19.14 -5.42
C LYS A 206 14.48 -18.34 -6.72
N LEU A 207 13.84 -17.17 -6.82
CA LEU A 207 13.94 -16.27 -7.98
C LEU A 207 15.38 -15.86 -8.22
N LYS A 208 16.09 -15.42 -7.18
CA LYS A 208 17.50 -15.00 -7.24
C LYS A 208 18.44 -16.13 -7.69
N SER A 209 18.08 -17.38 -7.48
CA SER A 209 18.90 -18.53 -7.88
C SER A 209 18.98 -18.75 -9.40
N TYR A 210 18.04 -18.20 -10.17
CA TYR A 210 17.97 -18.40 -11.64
C TYR A 210 17.72 -17.13 -12.45
N GLN A 211 17.42 -16.01 -11.82
CA GLN A 211 17.36 -14.70 -12.48
C GLN A 211 18.73 -14.01 -12.41
N SER A 212 19.05 -13.20 -13.42
CA SER A 212 20.17 -12.27 -13.33
C SER A 212 19.91 -11.20 -12.26
N ASP A 213 20.96 -10.55 -11.77
CA ASP A 213 20.84 -9.43 -10.85
C ASP A 213 20.00 -8.28 -11.45
N GLU A 214 20.11 -8.08 -12.77
CA GLU A 214 19.33 -7.07 -13.51
C GLU A 214 17.83 -7.40 -13.50
N LEU A 215 17.44 -8.63 -13.84
CA LEU A 215 16.04 -9.05 -13.82
C LEU A 215 15.47 -9.07 -12.40
N TYR A 216 16.26 -9.52 -11.43
CA TYR A 216 15.85 -9.50 -10.02
C TYR A 216 15.65 -8.06 -9.50
N ASN A 217 16.53 -7.12 -9.89
CA ASN A 217 16.36 -5.70 -9.59
C ASN A 217 15.11 -5.12 -10.26
N HIS A 218 14.84 -5.47 -11.53
CA HIS A 218 13.62 -5.11 -12.22
C HIS A 218 12.38 -5.60 -11.46
N THR A 219 12.35 -6.86 -11.05
CA THR A 219 11.26 -7.44 -10.25
C THR A 219 10.95 -6.59 -9.01
N LYS A 220 11.97 -6.14 -8.26
CA LYS A 220 11.79 -5.26 -7.10
C LYS A 220 11.15 -3.92 -7.48
N ASN A 221 11.65 -3.30 -8.54
CA ASN A 221 11.13 -2.02 -9.03
C ASN A 221 9.68 -2.11 -9.52
N VAL A 222 9.28 -3.24 -10.10
CA VAL A 222 7.88 -3.49 -10.49
C VAL A 222 6.98 -3.61 -9.27
N VAL A 223 7.41 -4.31 -8.21
CA VAL A 223 6.67 -4.37 -6.94
C VAL A 223 6.44 -2.98 -6.37
N LEU A 224 7.51 -2.19 -6.23
CA LEU A 224 7.42 -0.83 -5.67
C LEU A 224 6.51 0.06 -6.53
N ARG A 225 6.64 0.00 -7.86
CA ARG A 225 5.80 0.76 -8.78
C ARG A 225 4.32 0.37 -8.70
N ALA A 226 4.00 -0.92 -8.62
CA ALA A 226 2.63 -1.40 -8.50
C ALA A 226 1.99 -0.96 -7.16
N VAL A 227 2.74 -1.06 -6.06
CA VAL A 227 2.27 -0.62 -4.74
C VAL A 227 2.05 0.90 -4.71
N HIS A 228 2.95 1.68 -5.31
CA HIS A 228 2.81 3.13 -5.45
C HIS A 228 1.53 3.51 -6.20
N LEU A 229 1.33 2.99 -7.42
CA LEU A 229 0.14 3.28 -8.23
C LEU A 229 -1.17 2.90 -7.50
N ASN A 230 -1.18 1.75 -6.82
CA ASN A 230 -2.35 1.35 -6.03
C ASN A 230 -2.67 2.35 -4.92
N SER A 231 -1.64 2.86 -4.23
CA SER A 231 -1.81 3.82 -3.13
C SER A 231 -2.17 5.21 -3.63
N ALA A 232 -1.46 5.71 -4.65
CA ALA A 232 -1.66 7.05 -5.20
C ALA A 232 -3.07 7.25 -5.77
N HIS A 233 -3.61 6.23 -6.46
CA HIS A 233 -4.93 6.30 -7.09
C HIS A 233 -6.03 5.60 -6.30
N ASN A 234 -5.76 5.15 -5.06
CA ASN A 234 -6.74 4.45 -4.21
C ASN A 234 -7.48 3.31 -4.95
N LEU A 235 -6.75 2.49 -5.71
CA LEU A 235 -7.32 1.44 -6.57
C LEU A 235 -7.92 0.29 -5.77
N LYS A 236 -7.72 0.26 -4.44
CA LYS A 236 -8.29 -0.71 -3.49
C LYS A 236 -7.94 -2.17 -3.81
N GLN A 237 -6.81 -2.41 -4.50
CA GLN A 237 -6.35 -3.77 -4.72
C GLN A 237 -5.69 -4.33 -3.47
N ASP A 238 -5.89 -5.62 -3.24
CA ASP A 238 -5.28 -6.32 -2.12
C ASP A 238 -3.75 -6.35 -2.24
N PHE A 239 -3.05 -5.96 -1.19
CA PHE A 239 -1.59 -5.88 -1.17
C PHE A 239 -0.91 -7.21 -1.50
N GLU A 240 -1.44 -8.32 -0.97
CA GLU A 240 -0.87 -9.65 -1.19
C GLU A 240 -1.01 -10.07 -2.67
N LYS A 241 -2.12 -9.73 -3.31
CA LYS A 241 -2.32 -9.98 -4.74
C LYS A 241 -1.35 -9.16 -5.59
N ILE A 242 -1.18 -7.86 -5.27
CA ILE A 242 -0.21 -7.00 -5.96
C ILE A 242 1.19 -7.56 -5.81
N PHE A 243 1.62 -7.82 -4.57
CA PHE A 243 2.98 -8.28 -4.28
C PHE A 243 3.30 -9.59 -5.00
N LYS A 244 2.41 -10.60 -4.90
CA LYS A 244 2.59 -11.89 -5.56
C LYS A 244 2.64 -11.79 -7.08
N SER A 245 1.72 -11.03 -7.67
CA SER A 245 1.69 -10.83 -9.13
C SER A 245 2.95 -10.13 -9.62
N ALA A 246 3.37 -9.06 -8.95
CA ALA A 246 4.56 -8.29 -9.31
C ALA A 246 5.86 -9.07 -9.11
N VAL A 247 6.03 -9.80 -7.98
CA VAL A 247 7.21 -10.62 -7.73
C VAL A 247 7.36 -11.74 -8.76
N LEU A 248 6.25 -12.33 -9.21
CA LEU A 248 6.27 -13.50 -10.06
C LEU A 248 6.00 -13.21 -11.55
N HIS A 249 5.77 -11.95 -11.97
CA HIS A 249 5.42 -11.65 -13.37
C HIS A 249 6.43 -12.21 -14.36
N ASP A 250 7.71 -12.05 -14.08
CA ASP A 250 8.84 -12.44 -14.93
C ASP A 250 9.59 -13.71 -14.45
N ASN A 251 8.93 -14.57 -13.66
CA ASN A 251 9.57 -15.77 -13.09
C ASN A 251 10.02 -16.83 -14.11
N ALA A 252 9.68 -16.69 -15.38
CA ALA A 252 10.05 -17.59 -16.47
C ALA A 252 10.79 -16.91 -17.63
N LYS A 253 11.24 -15.64 -17.47
CA LYS A 253 11.76 -14.83 -18.59
C LYS A 253 13.14 -15.27 -19.08
N GLU A 254 14.09 -15.52 -18.20
CA GLU A 254 15.48 -15.76 -18.60
C GLU A 254 15.83 -17.23 -18.86
N ARG A 255 15.07 -18.17 -18.39
CA ARG A 255 15.33 -19.61 -18.62
C ARG A 255 14.02 -20.32 -18.88
N PRO A 256 13.36 -19.99 -20.03
CA PRO A 256 12.09 -20.62 -20.34
C PRO A 256 12.33 -22.11 -20.64
N SER A 257 11.81 -22.96 -19.77
CA SER A 257 11.73 -24.41 -20.00
C SER A 257 10.32 -24.87 -19.66
N LEU A 258 9.70 -25.62 -20.56
CA LEU A 258 8.34 -26.12 -20.35
C LEU A 258 8.26 -27.07 -19.18
N ASP A 259 9.29 -27.92 -18.95
CA ASP A 259 9.36 -28.88 -17.84
C ASP A 259 8.05 -29.67 -17.66
N GLY A 260 7.42 -30.08 -18.76
CA GLY A 260 6.13 -30.76 -18.78
C GLY A 260 4.88 -29.89 -18.59
N LEU A 261 5.04 -28.56 -18.51
CA LEU A 261 3.92 -27.61 -18.46
C LEU A 261 3.36 -27.40 -19.87
N VAL A 262 2.04 -27.22 -19.93
CA VAL A 262 1.31 -26.93 -21.18
C VAL A 262 0.94 -25.46 -21.24
N ILE A 263 1.34 -24.80 -22.31
CA ILE A 263 1.00 -23.41 -22.66
C ILE A 263 0.46 -23.38 -24.09
N PRO A 264 -0.14 -22.27 -24.56
CA PRO A 264 -0.59 -22.17 -25.94
C PRO A 264 0.54 -22.39 -26.95
N ASP A 265 0.33 -23.27 -27.95
CA ASP A 265 1.36 -23.65 -28.94
C ASP A 265 1.88 -22.43 -29.71
N ASP A 266 1.01 -21.46 -30.02
CA ASP A 266 1.35 -20.23 -30.73
C ASP A 266 2.15 -19.23 -29.89
N SER A 267 2.32 -19.49 -28.60
CA SER A 267 3.17 -18.69 -27.69
C SER A 267 4.60 -19.23 -27.56
N ILE A 268 4.83 -20.49 -27.96
CA ILE A 268 6.12 -21.16 -27.81
C ILE A 268 7.17 -20.46 -28.70
N ASP A 269 8.37 -20.28 -28.17
CA ASP A 269 9.51 -19.59 -28.81
C ASP A 269 9.21 -18.14 -29.26
N THR A 270 8.18 -17.52 -28.68
CA THR A 270 7.87 -16.11 -28.89
C THR A 270 8.29 -15.25 -27.69
N PRO A 271 8.42 -13.91 -27.87
CA PRO A 271 8.71 -13.01 -26.76
C PRO A 271 7.68 -13.02 -25.64
N VAL A 272 6.46 -13.51 -25.88
CA VAL A 272 5.37 -13.56 -24.89
C VAL A 272 5.27 -14.92 -24.18
N MET A 273 6.09 -15.90 -24.54
CA MET A 273 6.09 -17.24 -23.93
C MET A 273 6.19 -17.19 -22.39
N HIS A 274 7.01 -16.29 -21.90
CA HIS A 274 7.31 -16.21 -20.46
C HIS A 274 6.10 -15.85 -19.60
N GLN A 275 5.11 -15.11 -20.09
CA GLN A 275 3.90 -14.78 -19.33
C GLN A 275 3.01 -16.03 -19.11
N PHE A 276 2.84 -16.87 -20.14
CA PHE A 276 2.07 -18.10 -20.05
C PHE A 276 2.77 -19.14 -19.18
N LEU A 277 4.06 -19.33 -19.43
CA LEU A 277 4.91 -20.23 -18.65
C LEU A 277 5.06 -19.75 -17.20
N GLY A 278 5.18 -18.44 -17.00
CA GLY A 278 5.30 -17.82 -15.69
C GLY A 278 4.08 -18.03 -14.81
N ALA A 279 2.86 -17.90 -15.38
CA ALA A 279 1.62 -18.21 -14.66
C ALA A 279 1.58 -19.69 -14.22
N LYS A 280 1.97 -20.63 -15.09
CA LYS A 280 2.03 -22.06 -14.78
C LYS A 280 3.11 -22.40 -13.74
N LYS A 281 4.28 -21.76 -13.82
CA LYS A 281 5.33 -21.91 -12.79
C LYS A 281 4.94 -21.27 -11.47
N ALA A 282 4.24 -20.13 -11.46
CA ALA A 282 3.71 -19.53 -10.24
C ALA A 282 2.78 -20.50 -9.50
N GLU A 283 1.90 -21.19 -10.20
CA GLU A 283 1.02 -22.22 -9.65
C GLU A 283 1.82 -23.42 -9.12
N ARG A 284 2.68 -24.03 -9.94
CA ARG A 284 3.41 -25.26 -9.62
C ARG A 284 4.54 -25.07 -8.61
N ASP A 285 5.37 -24.04 -8.82
CA ASP A 285 6.67 -23.91 -8.15
C ASP A 285 6.63 -22.98 -6.93
N PHE A 286 5.63 -22.11 -6.86
CA PHE A 286 5.42 -21.13 -5.80
C PHE A 286 4.10 -21.34 -5.04
N GLY A 287 3.27 -22.31 -5.47
CA GLY A 287 2.03 -22.66 -4.78
C GLY A 287 0.94 -21.59 -4.87
N VAL A 288 0.98 -20.74 -5.89
CA VAL A 288 -0.06 -19.73 -6.11
C VAL A 288 -1.35 -20.40 -6.58
N THR A 289 -2.43 -20.25 -5.80
CA THR A 289 -3.77 -20.76 -6.14
C THR A 289 -4.77 -19.65 -6.46
N ASP A 290 -4.43 -18.40 -6.16
CA ASP A 290 -5.28 -17.25 -6.44
C ASP A 290 -5.32 -16.97 -7.94
N LYS A 291 -6.51 -17.12 -8.52
CA LYS A 291 -6.72 -16.96 -9.95
C LYS A 291 -6.44 -15.53 -10.43
N ASP A 292 -6.76 -14.51 -9.64
CA ASP A 292 -6.51 -13.12 -10.02
C ASP A 292 -5.00 -12.84 -10.16
N VAL A 293 -4.19 -13.44 -9.27
CA VAL A 293 -2.72 -13.36 -9.34
C VAL A 293 -2.19 -14.06 -10.59
N LEU A 294 -2.65 -15.31 -10.86
CA LEU A 294 -2.24 -16.05 -12.04
C LEU A 294 -2.65 -15.36 -13.34
N ASP A 295 -3.86 -14.82 -13.41
CA ASP A 295 -4.38 -14.09 -14.57
C ASP A 295 -3.61 -12.77 -14.78
N ALA A 296 -3.18 -12.08 -13.72
CA ALA A 296 -2.34 -10.89 -13.85
C ALA A 296 -0.96 -11.21 -14.41
N ILE A 297 -0.32 -12.30 -13.96
CA ILE A 297 0.94 -12.80 -14.52
C ILE A 297 0.76 -13.16 -15.99
N LEU A 298 -0.34 -13.83 -16.35
CA LEU A 298 -0.60 -14.35 -17.69
C LEU A 298 -0.72 -13.26 -18.76
N VAL A 299 -1.11 -12.03 -18.40
CA VAL A 299 -1.35 -10.94 -19.36
C VAL A 299 -0.41 -9.75 -19.23
N HIS A 300 0.59 -9.81 -18.34
CA HIS A 300 1.45 -8.66 -18.01
C HIS A 300 2.27 -8.12 -19.19
N THR A 301 2.51 -8.92 -20.22
CA THR A 301 3.28 -8.52 -21.43
C THR A 301 2.40 -8.08 -22.57
N THR A 302 1.29 -8.80 -22.80
CA THR A 302 0.42 -8.59 -23.98
C THR A 302 -0.74 -7.65 -23.71
N ALA A 303 -1.13 -7.46 -22.45
CA ALA A 303 -2.49 -7.06 -22.08
C ALA A 303 -3.54 -8.06 -22.63
N CYS A 304 -4.82 -7.77 -22.45
CA CYS A 304 -5.95 -8.47 -23.08
C CYS A 304 -7.18 -7.56 -23.05
N LYS A 305 -8.29 -7.99 -23.67
CA LYS A 305 -9.58 -7.30 -23.49
C LYS A 305 -10.12 -7.49 -22.08
N ASP A 306 -10.96 -6.59 -21.64
CA ASP A 306 -11.71 -6.67 -20.35
C ASP A 306 -10.80 -6.93 -19.12
N MET A 307 -9.63 -6.26 -19.08
CA MET A 307 -8.69 -6.41 -17.96
C MET A 307 -9.28 -5.94 -16.64
N THR A 308 -9.03 -6.70 -15.58
CA THR A 308 -9.27 -6.26 -14.18
C THR A 308 -8.30 -5.15 -13.79
N VAL A 309 -8.61 -4.42 -12.72
CA VAL A 309 -7.73 -3.37 -12.19
C VAL A 309 -6.35 -3.94 -11.83
N LEU A 310 -6.29 -5.13 -11.23
CA LEU A 310 -5.02 -5.79 -10.90
C LEU A 310 -4.18 -6.09 -12.16
N GLN A 311 -4.80 -6.61 -13.21
CA GLN A 311 -4.12 -6.88 -14.49
C GLN A 311 -3.54 -5.61 -15.10
N LYS A 312 -4.34 -4.53 -15.20
CA LYS A 312 -3.87 -3.22 -15.67
C LYS A 312 -2.73 -2.68 -14.82
N LEU A 313 -2.84 -2.85 -13.50
CA LEU A 313 -1.84 -2.38 -12.53
C LEU A 313 -0.48 -3.05 -12.77
N ILE A 314 -0.44 -4.38 -12.89
CA ILE A 314 0.82 -5.11 -13.13
C ILE A 314 1.40 -4.78 -14.52
N TYR A 315 0.56 -4.72 -15.56
CA TYR A 315 0.97 -4.34 -16.92
C TYR A 315 1.60 -2.94 -16.95
N THR A 316 0.97 -1.97 -16.31
CA THR A 316 1.46 -0.58 -16.24
C THR A 316 2.73 -0.47 -15.40
N ALA A 317 2.77 -1.16 -14.25
CA ALA A 317 3.91 -1.13 -13.34
C ALA A 317 5.16 -1.76 -13.96
N ASP A 318 5.05 -2.90 -14.66
CA ASP A 318 6.16 -3.49 -15.41
C ASP A 318 6.73 -2.49 -16.41
N SER A 319 5.87 -1.90 -17.23
CA SER A 319 6.28 -0.98 -18.29
C SER A 319 6.87 0.33 -17.79
N THR A 320 6.43 0.82 -16.62
CA THR A 320 6.83 2.11 -16.03
C THR A 320 7.69 1.97 -14.78
N SER A 321 8.28 0.79 -14.54
CA SER A 321 9.13 0.51 -13.38
C SER A 321 10.33 1.47 -13.27
N TYR A 322 10.80 1.69 -12.03
CA TYR A 322 11.79 2.75 -11.74
C TYR A 322 13.18 2.50 -12.35
N ASP A 323 13.54 1.24 -12.61
CA ASP A 323 14.78 0.85 -13.29
C ASP A 323 14.79 1.21 -14.78
N ARG A 324 13.63 1.46 -15.40
CA ARG A 324 13.50 1.87 -16.80
C ARG A 324 13.61 3.39 -16.93
N THR A 325 14.78 3.88 -17.32
CA THR A 325 15.10 5.33 -17.37
C THR A 325 15.16 5.91 -18.78
N TYR A 326 14.99 5.08 -19.82
CA TYR A 326 15.07 5.50 -21.23
C TYR A 326 13.74 6.09 -21.74
N ASP A 327 13.83 6.99 -22.73
CA ASP A 327 12.66 7.58 -23.38
C ASP A 327 11.79 6.53 -24.10
N PRO A 328 10.42 6.65 -23.99
CA PRO A 328 9.67 7.69 -23.32
C PRO A 328 9.17 7.28 -21.91
N ILE A 329 9.80 6.30 -21.24
CA ILE A 329 9.26 5.70 -20.01
C ILE A 329 9.08 6.73 -18.88
N PRO A 330 10.00 7.68 -18.61
CA PRO A 330 9.75 8.70 -17.59
C PRO A 330 8.46 9.48 -17.81
N LYS A 331 8.18 9.87 -19.06
CA LYS A 331 6.94 10.56 -19.41
C LYS A 331 5.69 9.69 -19.24
N LEU A 332 5.77 8.41 -19.61
CA LEU A 332 4.66 7.46 -19.40
C LEU A 332 4.40 7.26 -17.89
N ARG A 333 5.46 7.33 -17.08
CA ARG A 333 5.35 7.26 -15.61
C ARG A 333 4.62 8.49 -15.07
N GLU A 334 4.97 9.69 -15.51
CA GLU A 334 4.28 10.94 -15.14
C GLU A 334 2.78 10.88 -15.47
N ILE A 335 2.42 10.46 -16.68
CA ILE A 335 1.00 10.29 -17.05
C ILE A 335 0.30 9.32 -16.11
N GLY A 336 0.94 8.19 -15.78
CA GLY A 336 0.37 7.19 -14.88
C GLY A 336 0.30 7.66 -13.42
N ASP A 337 1.14 8.61 -13.01
CA ASP A 337 1.10 9.23 -11.68
C ASP A 337 -0.02 10.29 -11.59
N GLU A 338 -0.34 10.95 -12.70
CA GLU A 338 -1.46 11.90 -12.78
C GLU A 338 -2.81 11.17 -12.90
N ASP A 339 -2.92 10.18 -13.80
CA ASP A 339 -4.12 9.38 -14.01
C ASP A 339 -3.77 7.94 -14.39
N PHE A 340 -4.23 7.00 -13.58
CA PHE A 340 -3.93 5.57 -13.75
C PHE A 340 -4.47 4.99 -15.07
N GLU A 341 -5.70 5.33 -15.45
CA GLU A 341 -6.32 4.77 -16.66
C GLU A 341 -5.70 5.36 -17.92
N GLU A 342 -5.37 6.65 -17.93
CA GLU A 342 -4.65 7.28 -19.04
C GLU A 342 -3.21 6.77 -19.12
N GLY A 343 -2.55 6.54 -17.98
CA GLY A 343 -1.23 5.89 -17.92
C GLY A 343 -1.24 4.48 -18.52
N PHE A 344 -2.23 3.67 -18.17
CA PHE A 344 -2.43 2.35 -18.78
C PHE A 344 -2.59 2.43 -20.29
N LYS A 345 -3.46 3.32 -20.80
CA LYS A 345 -3.68 3.51 -22.24
C LYS A 345 -2.42 4.00 -22.95
N ALA A 346 -1.71 4.95 -22.35
CA ALA A 346 -0.46 5.48 -22.93
C ALA A 346 0.61 4.38 -23.04
N VAL A 347 0.74 3.51 -22.03
CA VAL A 347 1.63 2.35 -22.06
C VAL A 347 1.21 1.35 -23.14
N LEU A 348 -0.08 1.05 -23.26
CA LEU A 348 -0.60 0.14 -24.28
C LEU A 348 -0.33 0.70 -25.69
N GLN A 349 -0.58 1.99 -25.93
CA GLN A 349 -0.30 2.65 -27.21
C GLN A 349 1.19 2.60 -27.54
N TYR A 350 2.05 2.95 -26.57
CA TYR A 350 3.50 2.88 -26.76
C TYR A 350 3.98 1.46 -27.12
N THR A 351 3.46 0.46 -26.42
CA THR A 351 3.81 -0.94 -26.66
C THR A 351 3.36 -1.37 -28.07
N TYR A 352 2.16 -1.03 -28.48
CA TYR A 352 1.63 -1.32 -29.80
C TYR A 352 2.46 -0.65 -30.91
N ASP A 353 2.76 0.64 -30.79
CA ASP A 353 3.57 1.37 -31.77
C ASP A 353 4.99 0.79 -31.87
N LYS A 354 5.58 0.38 -30.77
CA LYS A 354 6.89 -0.27 -30.72
C LYS A 354 6.87 -1.62 -31.46
N LEU A 355 5.81 -2.41 -31.30
CA LEU A 355 5.65 -3.69 -31.98
C LEU A 355 5.46 -3.48 -33.48
N LEU A 356 4.64 -2.52 -33.91
CA LEU A 356 4.45 -2.16 -35.31
C LEU A 356 5.78 -1.74 -35.99
N LYS A 357 6.57 -0.89 -35.31
CA LYS A 357 7.88 -0.46 -35.82
C LYS A 357 8.88 -1.60 -35.99
N LYS A 358 8.80 -2.63 -35.16
CA LYS A 358 9.66 -3.81 -35.27
C LYS A 358 9.25 -4.75 -36.40
N GLY A 359 8.04 -4.63 -36.94
CA GLY A 359 7.53 -5.48 -38.01
C GLY A 359 7.30 -6.94 -37.62
N ASN A 360 7.32 -7.27 -36.34
CA ASN A 360 7.06 -8.63 -35.87
C ASN A 360 5.55 -8.89 -35.78
N PRO A 361 5.10 -10.16 -35.90
CA PRO A 361 3.72 -10.53 -35.63
C PRO A 361 3.30 -10.08 -34.22
N ILE A 362 2.15 -9.41 -34.12
CA ILE A 362 1.59 -8.98 -32.84
C ILE A 362 0.68 -10.07 -32.30
N TYR A 363 0.91 -10.50 -31.06
CA TYR A 363 0.14 -11.57 -30.46
C TYR A 363 -1.36 -11.18 -30.35
N PRO A 364 -2.30 -12.12 -30.57
CA PRO A 364 -3.75 -11.81 -30.66
C PRO A 364 -4.30 -11.06 -29.45
N LEU A 365 -3.88 -11.39 -28.22
CA LEU A 365 -4.32 -10.71 -27.00
C LEU A 365 -4.01 -9.20 -27.03
N THR A 366 -2.84 -8.80 -27.53
CA THR A 366 -2.48 -7.38 -27.68
C THR A 366 -3.40 -6.67 -28.67
N LEU A 367 -3.75 -7.33 -29.80
CA LEU A 367 -4.69 -6.74 -30.77
C LEU A 367 -6.10 -6.59 -30.19
N GLU A 368 -6.53 -7.55 -29.37
CA GLU A 368 -7.81 -7.46 -28.64
C GLU A 368 -7.80 -6.31 -27.63
N ALA A 369 -6.71 -6.16 -26.86
CA ALA A 369 -6.55 -5.06 -25.92
C ALA A 369 -6.59 -3.70 -26.62
N VAL A 370 -5.83 -3.54 -27.72
CA VAL A 370 -5.82 -2.29 -28.52
C VAL A 370 -7.22 -1.94 -29.01
N LYS A 371 -7.96 -2.90 -29.55
CA LYS A 371 -9.35 -2.66 -29.99
C LYS A 371 -10.31 -2.30 -28.87
N CYS A 372 -10.02 -2.76 -27.65
CA CYS A 372 -10.87 -2.53 -26.48
C CYS A 372 -10.64 -1.18 -25.82
N TYR A 373 -9.38 -0.71 -25.80
CA TYR A 373 -8.99 0.42 -24.96
C TYR A 373 -8.49 1.65 -25.72
N LEU A 374 -8.09 1.51 -26.98
CA LEU A 374 -7.61 2.58 -27.85
C LEU A 374 -8.56 2.85 -29.02
#